data_3b3579c27bae99a9c329446389f3310a
#
_entry.id   3b3579c27bae99a9c329446389f3310a
#
_cell.length_a   1.000
_cell.length_b   1.000
_cell.length_c   1.000
_cell.angle_alpha   90.00
_cell.angle_beta   90.00
_cell.angle_gamma   90.00
#
_symmetry.space_group_name_H-M   'P 1'
#
loop_
_entity.id
_entity.type
_entity.pdbx_description
1 polymer ?
#
loop_
_entity_poly.entity_id
_entity_poly.type
_entity_poly.pdbx_seq_one_letter_code
_entity_poly.pdbx_strand_id
1 'polypeptide(L)'
;MKYNEIDIKNGIKLHTIKTEKFKTNLIAVMLTTKLDRKNITKNALIPAVLRRGTKFMQTQEEINKKMEDMYGASFDCGLDKTGDNQILKFYMETVNNEFLPQDAENMIKSSIEKIFEIIFNPYLENGVFKKEYVEQEKENIKQIIDGKIDSKARYALDRCIEEMYKNEPFGLYKFGYVEDLKDINEKNLYEYYLELIKTCKIDIYISGIVDENIHNIIK
;
A
#
# COMPACT_ATOMS: atom_id res chain seq x y z
N MET A 1 21.75 -14.31 5.75
CA MET A 1 20.56 -13.47 5.91
C MET A 1 20.59 -12.86 7.30
N LYS A 2 20.59 -11.55 7.42
CA LYS A 2 20.66 -10.82 8.71
C LYS A 2 19.42 -9.92 8.79
N TYR A 3 18.64 -10.05 9.86
CA TYR A 3 17.49 -9.20 10.15
C TYR A 3 17.83 -8.20 11.24
N ASN A 4 17.44 -6.94 11.05
CA ASN A 4 17.50 -5.90 12.07
C ASN A 4 16.16 -5.15 12.10
N GLU A 5 15.77 -4.69 13.29
CA GLU A 5 14.60 -3.83 13.53
C GLU A 5 15.07 -2.55 14.21
N ILE A 6 14.58 -1.41 13.75
CA ILE A 6 14.93 -0.08 14.25
C ILE A 6 13.64 0.72 14.45
N ASP A 7 13.41 1.21 15.65
CA ASP A 7 12.35 2.18 15.91
C ASP A 7 12.77 3.56 15.35
N ILE A 8 12.08 4.04 14.33
CA ILE A 8 12.34 5.36 13.72
C ILE A 8 11.64 6.45 14.53
N LYS A 9 10.37 6.22 14.86
CA LYS A 9 9.50 7.12 15.63
C LYS A 9 8.39 6.29 16.25
N ASN A 10 7.67 6.85 17.23
CA ASN A 10 6.52 6.16 17.81
C ASN A 10 5.51 5.74 16.72
N GLY A 11 5.27 4.44 16.63
CA GLY A 11 4.39 3.84 15.62
C GLY A 11 5.02 3.60 14.24
N ILE A 12 6.32 3.92 14.03
CA ILE A 12 7.04 3.70 12.76
C ILE A 12 8.28 2.84 13.01
N LYS A 13 8.34 1.67 12.37
CA LYS A 13 9.46 0.74 12.46
C LYS A 13 10.09 0.49 11.09
N LEU A 14 11.41 0.35 11.09
CA LEU A 14 12.18 -0.09 9.93
C LEU A 14 12.70 -1.50 10.18
N HIS A 15 12.44 -2.38 9.24
CA HIS A 15 12.90 -3.76 9.22
C HIS A 15 13.84 -3.95 8.04
N THR A 16 15.09 -4.35 8.28
CA THR A 16 16.04 -4.63 7.20
C THR A 16 16.38 -6.10 7.16
N ILE A 17 16.35 -6.68 5.96
CA ILE A 17 16.67 -8.07 5.69
C ILE A 17 17.82 -8.11 4.69
N LYS A 18 19.07 -8.13 5.19
CA LYS A 18 20.25 -8.19 4.32
C LYS A 18 20.40 -9.57 3.71
N THR A 19 20.41 -9.63 2.37
CA THR A 19 20.60 -10.85 1.58
C THR A 19 21.21 -10.53 0.21
N GLU A 20 22.13 -11.37 -0.25
CA GLU A 20 22.76 -11.27 -1.57
C GLU A 20 22.20 -12.30 -2.55
N LYS A 21 21.11 -13.01 -2.18
CA LYS A 21 20.51 -14.05 -3.02
C LYS A 21 19.83 -13.53 -4.27
N PHE A 22 19.42 -12.26 -4.28
CA PHE A 22 18.64 -11.63 -5.33
C PHE A 22 19.38 -10.43 -5.91
N LYS A 23 19.21 -10.19 -7.20
CA LYS A 23 19.74 -9.00 -7.88
C LYS A 23 18.88 -7.77 -7.68
N THR A 24 17.73 -7.92 -7.01
CA THR A 24 16.76 -6.87 -6.75
C THR A 24 16.69 -6.57 -5.26
N ASN A 25 16.28 -5.35 -4.95
CA ASN A 25 15.88 -4.92 -3.61
C ASN A 25 14.36 -4.76 -3.57
N LEU A 26 13.74 -5.22 -2.50
CA LEU A 26 12.32 -5.04 -2.24
C LEU A 26 12.14 -4.04 -1.09
N ILE A 27 11.37 -3.00 -1.35
CA ILE A 27 10.88 -2.06 -0.35
C ILE A 27 9.38 -2.31 -0.17
N ALA A 28 8.94 -2.55 1.07
CA ALA A 28 7.52 -2.69 1.38
C ALA A 28 7.14 -1.75 2.52
N VAL A 29 6.05 -1.02 2.35
CA VAL A 29 5.47 -0.17 3.39
C VAL A 29 4.10 -0.73 3.73
N MET A 30 3.89 -1.04 5.01
CA MET A 30 2.66 -1.61 5.52
C MET A 30 2.02 -0.64 6.50
N LEU A 31 0.80 -0.19 6.18
CA LEU A 31 -0.02 0.61 7.07
C LEU A 31 -1.01 -0.32 7.75
N THR A 32 -0.82 -0.54 9.05
CA THR A 32 -1.64 -1.47 9.84
C THR A 32 -2.63 -0.71 10.70
N THR A 33 -3.91 -1.02 10.53
CA THR A 33 -5.02 -0.47 11.33
C THR A 33 -5.94 -1.58 11.82
N LYS A 34 -6.78 -1.28 12.81
CA LYS A 34 -7.78 -2.23 13.30
C LYS A 34 -8.88 -2.47 12.27
N LEU A 35 -9.33 -3.73 12.19
CA LEU A 35 -10.54 -4.06 11.46
C LEU A 35 -11.73 -3.36 12.11
N ASP A 36 -12.42 -2.53 11.34
CA ASP A 36 -13.62 -1.81 11.77
C ASP A 36 -14.63 -1.77 10.63
N ARG A 37 -15.86 -2.17 10.91
CA ARG A 37 -16.96 -2.20 9.94
C ARG A 37 -17.19 -0.84 9.26
N LYS A 38 -16.95 0.27 9.97
CA LYS A 38 -17.17 1.63 9.44
C LYS A 38 -16.11 2.04 8.41
N ASN A 39 -14.89 1.53 8.54
CA ASN A 39 -13.73 2.02 7.79
C ASN A 39 -13.17 0.99 6.80
N ILE A 40 -13.58 -0.27 6.90
CA ILE A 40 -13.02 -1.38 6.11
C ILE A 40 -13.09 -1.13 4.60
N THR A 41 -14.19 -0.57 4.10
CA THR A 41 -14.37 -0.25 2.68
C THR A 41 -13.54 0.96 2.25
N LYS A 42 -13.40 1.98 3.13
CA LYS A 42 -12.50 3.11 2.87
C LYS A 42 -11.04 2.65 2.81
N ASN A 43 -10.63 1.76 3.72
CA ASN A 43 -9.29 1.18 3.71
C ASN A 43 -9.00 0.41 2.42
N ALA A 44 -9.99 -0.25 1.84
CA ALA A 44 -9.83 -0.93 0.56
C ALA A 44 -9.64 0.05 -0.62
N LEU A 45 -10.29 1.21 -0.58
CA LEU A 45 -10.18 2.23 -1.62
C LEU A 45 -8.86 3.01 -1.58
N ILE A 46 -8.29 3.27 -0.38
CA ILE A 46 -7.12 4.14 -0.23
C ILE A 46 -5.94 3.69 -1.09
N PRO A 47 -5.42 2.44 -1.04
CA PRO A 47 -4.28 2.05 -1.87
C PRO A 47 -4.58 2.19 -3.38
N ALA A 48 -5.80 1.86 -3.78
CA ALA A 48 -6.24 1.94 -5.16
C ALA A 48 -6.27 3.39 -5.68
N VAL A 49 -6.75 4.34 -4.86
CA VAL A 49 -6.76 5.78 -5.21
C VAL A 49 -5.35 6.37 -5.20
N LEU A 50 -4.51 6.01 -4.20
CA LEU A 50 -3.15 6.53 -4.09
C LEU A 50 -2.26 6.15 -5.30
N ARG A 51 -2.45 4.97 -5.88
CA ARG A 51 -1.70 4.52 -7.07
C ARG A 51 -2.08 5.29 -8.35
N ARG A 52 -3.15 6.07 -8.36
CA ARG A 52 -3.61 6.82 -9.53
C ARG A 52 -2.80 8.05 -9.85
N GLY A 53 -2.15 8.64 -8.86
CA GLY A 53 -1.31 9.80 -9.08
C GLY A 53 -0.78 10.40 -7.80
N THR A 54 0.33 11.12 -7.92
CA THR A 54 0.98 11.87 -6.86
C THR A 54 0.95 13.37 -7.17
N LYS A 55 1.36 14.18 -6.23
CA LYS A 55 1.54 15.62 -6.44
C LYS A 55 2.44 15.95 -7.63
N PHE A 56 3.43 15.10 -7.94
CA PHE A 56 4.44 15.33 -8.98
C PHE A 56 4.22 14.48 -10.23
N MET A 57 3.47 13.39 -10.13
CA MET A 57 3.08 12.49 -11.20
C MET A 57 1.56 12.34 -11.12
N GLN A 58 0.84 13.14 -11.89
CA GLN A 58 -0.62 13.32 -11.71
C GLN A 58 -1.44 12.15 -12.23
N THR A 59 -0.84 11.28 -13.06
CA THR A 59 -1.51 10.13 -13.68
C THR A 59 -0.76 8.83 -13.40
N GLN A 60 -1.45 7.72 -13.49
CA GLN A 60 -0.85 6.38 -13.39
C GLN A 60 0.17 6.13 -14.52
N GLU A 61 -0.05 6.71 -15.71
CA GLU A 61 0.87 6.62 -16.83
C GLU A 61 2.22 7.28 -16.51
N GLU A 62 2.20 8.46 -15.89
CA GLU A 62 3.42 9.14 -15.45
C GLU A 62 4.18 8.34 -14.37
N ILE A 63 3.43 7.71 -13.43
CA ILE A 63 4.03 6.80 -12.45
C ILE A 63 4.70 5.61 -13.16
N ASN A 64 4.00 4.96 -14.08
CA ASN A 64 4.54 3.82 -14.83
C ASN A 64 5.78 4.21 -15.64
N LYS A 65 5.76 5.36 -16.33
CA LYS A 65 6.91 5.89 -17.05
C LYS A 65 8.10 6.11 -16.12
N LYS A 66 7.87 6.69 -14.92
CA LYS A 66 8.95 6.85 -13.94
C LYS A 66 9.51 5.51 -13.48
N MET A 67 8.68 4.47 -13.34
CA MET A 67 9.16 3.12 -13.02
C MET A 67 10.03 2.55 -14.15
N GLU A 68 9.66 2.77 -15.41
CA GLU A 68 10.49 2.39 -16.56
C GLU A 68 11.83 3.11 -16.55
N ASP A 69 11.85 4.42 -16.32
CA ASP A 69 13.06 5.25 -16.18
C ASP A 69 13.96 4.79 -15.01
N MET A 70 13.38 4.13 -14.01
CA MET A 70 14.07 3.52 -12.88
C MET A 70 14.51 2.06 -13.18
N TYR A 71 14.99 1.80 -14.39
CA TYR A 71 15.45 0.49 -14.85
C TYR A 71 14.39 -0.62 -14.73
N GLY A 72 13.14 -0.27 -15.00
CA GLY A 72 12.03 -1.22 -14.92
C GLY A 72 11.64 -1.58 -13.48
N ALA A 73 11.77 -0.64 -12.56
CA ALA A 73 11.25 -0.82 -11.21
C ALA A 73 9.75 -1.14 -11.25
N SER A 74 9.29 -2.01 -10.37
CA SER A 74 7.88 -2.34 -10.26
C SER A 74 7.27 -1.73 -8.99
N PHE A 75 6.05 -1.22 -9.10
CA PHE A 75 5.26 -0.76 -7.98
C PHE A 75 3.91 -1.49 -7.97
N ASP A 76 3.53 -2.00 -6.80
CA ASP A 76 2.20 -2.57 -6.59
C ASP A 76 1.67 -2.20 -5.20
N CYS A 77 0.36 -2.24 -5.05
CA CYS A 77 -0.30 -2.03 -3.78
C CYS A 77 -1.45 -3.02 -3.62
N GLY A 78 -1.76 -3.32 -2.36
CA GLY A 78 -2.78 -4.29 -2.06
C GLY A 78 -3.29 -4.18 -0.63
N LEU A 79 -4.16 -5.11 -0.30
CA LEU A 79 -4.84 -5.17 0.99
C LEU A 79 -4.78 -6.58 1.55
N ASP A 80 -4.51 -6.67 2.86
CA ASP A 80 -4.55 -7.94 3.57
C ASP A 80 -5.30 -7.83 4.90
N LYS A 81 -5.60 -8.99 5.49
CA LYS A 81 -6.23 -9.12 6.78
C LYS A 81 -5.46 -10.15 7.62
N THR A 82 -5.01 -9.75 8.80
CA THR A 82 -4.27 -10.63 9.71
C THR A 82 -4.76 -10.43 11.13
N GLY A 83 -5.37 -11.46 11.73
CA GLY A 83 -6.10 -11.33 12.99
C GLY A 83 -7.12 -10.20 12.89
N ASP A 84 -7.18 -9.34 13.90
CA ASP A 84 -8.09 -8.19 13.95
C ASP A 84 -7.53 -6.93 13.28
N ASN A 85 -6.57 -7.08 12.36
CA ASN A 85 -5.99 -5.95 11.66
C ASN A 85 -6.21 -6.05 10.15
N GLN A 86 -6.40 -4.88 9.55
CA GLN A 86 -6.35 -4.68 8.11
C GLN A 86 -5.02 -3.99 7.76
N ILE A 87 -4.36 -4.46 6.71
CA ILE A 87 -3.02 -4.03 6.33
C ILE A 87 -3.08 -3.51 4.89
N LEU A 88 -2.83 -2.22 4.72
CA LEU A 88 -2.63 -1.61 3.42
C LEU A 88 -1.15 -1.77 3.06
N LYS A 89 -0.88 -2.44 1.95
CA LYS A 89 0.47 -2.82 1.53
C LYS A 89 0.87 -2.06 0.29
N PHE A 90 2.10 -1.57 0.28
CA PHE A 90 2.72 -0.93 -0.88
C PHE A 90 4.08 -1.56 -1.08
N TYR A 91 4.38 -1.98 -2.30
CA TYR A 91 5.61 -2.68 -2.65
C TYR A 91 6.30 -1.96 -3.80
N MET A 92 7.61 -1.85 -3.70
CA MET A 92 8.45 -1.42 -4.81
C MET A 92 9.65 -2.36 -4.92
N GLU A 93 9.86 -2.92 -6.09
CA GLU A 93 11.01 -3.76 -6.38
C GLU A 93 11.88 -3.05 -7.42
N THR A 94 13.19 -3.02 -7.18
CA THR A 94 14.16 -2.34 -8.02
C THR A 94 15.45 -3.15 -8.15
N VAL A 95 16.15 -3.01 -9.26
CA VAL A 95 17.47 -3.61 -9.47
C VAL A 95 18.46 -2.98 -8.48
N ASN A 96 19.36 -3.80 -7.91
CA ASN A 96 20.41 -3.29 -7.05
C ASN A 96 21.49 -2.56 -7.85
N ASN A 97 22.05 -1.47 -7.30
CA ASN A 97 23.07 -0.65 -7.95
C ASN A 97 24.33 -1.40 -8.37
N GLU A 98 24.68 -2.51 -7.71
CA GLU A 98 25.82 -3.37 -8.11
C GLU A 98 25.67 -3.96 -9.53
N PHE A 99 24.44 -4.03 -10.05
CA PHE A 99 24.13 -4.56 -11.40
C PHE A 99 23.80 -3.47 -12.41
N LEU A 100 24.01 -2.21 -12.07
CA LEU A 100 23.73 -1.03 -12.90
C LEU A 100 25.01 -0.32 -13.28
N PRO A 101 25.00 0.59 -14.30
CA PRO A 101 26.12 1.47 -14.60
C PRO A 101 26.56 2.29 -13.37
N GLN A 102 27.84 2.65 -13.30
CA GLN A 102 28.42 3.36 -12.16
C GLN A 102 27.83 4.76 -11.93
N ASP A 103 27.28 5.37 -12.98
CA ASP A 103 26.60 6.67 -12.95
C ASP A 103 25.10 6.57 -12.63
N ALA A 104 24.57 5.36 -12.42
CA ALA A 104 23.17 5.19 -12.02
C ALA A 104 22.89 5.83 -10.64
N GLU A 105 21.74 6.46 -10.52
CA GLU A 105 21.27 6.99 -9.22
C GLU A 105 21.14 5.87 -8.17
N ASN A 106 21.14 6.24 -6.88
CA ASN A 106 20.94 5.25 -5.81
C ASN A 106 19.49 4.75 -5.84
N MET A 107 19.30 3.53 -6.38
CA MET A 107 18.00 2.96 -6.65
C MET A 107 17.18 2.71 -5.37
N ILE A 108 17.82 2.30 -4.26
CA ILE A 108 17.11 2.12 -2.99
C ILE A 108 16.57 3.48 -2.50
N LYS A 109 17.40 4.52 -2.53
CA LYS A 109 16.99 5.87 -2.12
C LYS A 109 15.84 6.37 -2.99
N SER A 110 15.99 6.33 -4.31
CA SER A 110 14.95 6.77 -5.25
C SER A 110 13.66 5.98 -5.07
N SER A 111 13.74 4.67 -4.81
CA SER A 111 12.56 3.85 -4.56
C SER A 111 11.85 4.19 -3.25
N ILE A 112 12.60 4.45 -2.17
CA ILE A 112 12.02 4.92 -0.90
C ILE A 112 11.31 6.27 -1.10
N GLU A 113 11.96 7.21 -1.78
CA GLU A 113 11.38 8.52 -2.08
C GLU A 113 10.08 8.39 -2.90
N LYS A 114 10.06 7.51 -3.91
CA LYS A 114 8.87 7.32 -4.76
C LYS A 114 7.73 6.60 -4.06
N ILE A 115 7.99 5.54 -3.30
CA ILE A 115 6.94 4.87 -2.54
C ILE A 115 6.34 5.79 -1.47
N PHE A 116 7.18 6.62 -0.82
CA PHE A 116 6.71 7.63 0.14
C PHE A 116 5.94 8.75 -0.54
N GLU A 117 6.36 9.18 -1.73
CA GLU A 117 5.63 10.14 -2.54
C GLU A 117 4.22 9.62 -2.84
N ILE A 118 4.08 8.36 -3.29
CA ILE A 118 2.78 7.75 -3.59
C ILE A 118 1.90 7.67 -2.33
N ILE A 119 2.48 7.28 -1.19
CA ILE A 119 1.71 7.08 0.04
C ILE A 119 1.33 8.40 0.70
N PHE A 120 2.24 9.39 0.77
CA PHE A 120 2.09 10.58 1.60
C PHE A 120 1.84 11.87 0.82
N ASN A 121 2.03 11.88 -0.49
CA ASN A 121 1.81 13.04 -1.36
C ASN A 121 0.89 12.70 -2.53
N PRO A 122 -0.36 12.26 -2.28
CA PRO A 122 -1.30 11.91 -3.33
C PRO A 122 -1.65 13.11 -4.21
N TYR A 123 -2.09 12.84 -5.44
CA TYR A 123 -2.69 13.88 -6.29
C TYR A 123 -4.00 14.36 -5.71
N LEU A 124 -4.11 15.67 -5.52
CA LEU A 124 -5.29 16.33 -4.99
C LEU A 124 -5.85 17.34 -6.01
N GLU A 125 -7.15 17.37 -6.11
CA GLU A 125 -7.90 18.37 -6.86
C GLU A 125 -8.78 19.16 -5.89
N ASN A 126 -8.66 20.48 -5.89
CA ASN A 126 -9.35 21.35 -4.91
C ASN A 126 -9.13 20.95 -3.42
N GLY A 127 -7.93 20.41 -3.11
CA GLY A 127 -7.55 20.05 -1.73
C GLY A 127 -8.10 18.71 -1.22
N VAL A 128 -8.73 17.91 -2.08
CA VAL A 128 -9.23 16.56 -1.78
C VAL A 128 -8.83 15.59 -2.88
N PHE A 129 -9.08 14.29 -2.74
CA PHE A 129 -8.83 13.33 -3.81
C PHE A 129 -9.58 13.72 -5.10
N LYS A 130 -9.00 13.42 -6.27
CA LYS A 130 -9.67 13.62 -7.54
C LYS A 130 -10.93 12.75 -7.61
N LYS A 131 -12.09 13.37 -7.79
CA LYS A 131 -13.39 12.68 -7.81
C LYS A 131 -13.44 11.54 -8.81
N GLU A 132 -12.94 11.78 -10.02
CA GLU A 132 -12.91 10.76 -11.06
C GLU A 132 -12.13 9.50 -10.63
N TYR A 133 -11.00 9.65 -9.96
CA TYR A 133 -10.20 8.51 -9.47
C TYR A 133 -10.95 7.73 -8.39
N VAL A 134 -11.60 8.43 -7.47
CA VAL A 134 -12.39 7.78 -6.42
C VAL A 134 -13.55 6.99 -7.02
N GLU A 135 -14.31 7.57 -7.98
CA GLU A 135 -15.44 6.88 -8.60
C GLU A 135 -15.00 5.66 -9.43
N GLN A 136 -13.88 5.76 -10.16
CA GLN A 136 -13.32 4.62 -10.89
C GLN A 136 -12.90 3.48 -9.95
N GLU A 137 -12.24 3.80 -8.83
CA GLU A 137 -11.83 2.77 -7.87
C GLU A 137 -13.00 2.20 -7.07
N LYS A 138 -14.06 2.95 -6.84
CA LYS A 138 -15.32 2.41 -6.30
C LYS A 138 -15.90 1.34 -7.22
N GLU A 139 -15.91 1.58 -8.52
CA GLU A 139 -16.38 0.58 -9.48
C GLU A 139 -15.47 -0.65 -9.52
N ASN A 140 -14.15 -0.47 -9.49
CA ASN A 140 -13.18 -1.57 -9.44
C ASN A 140 -13.36 -2.42 -8.17
N ILE A 141 -13.49 -1.80 -6.99
CA ILE A 141 -13.72 -2.52 -5.72
C ILE A 141 -15.07 -3.24 -5.74
N LYS A 142 -16.10 -2.62 -6.29
CA LYS A 142 -17.42 -3.26 -6.48
C LYS A 142 -17.28 -4.53 -7.32
N GLN A 143 -16.58 -4.46 -8.46
CA GLN A 143 -16.32 -5.64 -9.30
C GLN A 143 -15.56 -6.75 -8.55
N ILE A 144 -14.57 -6.39 -7.72
CA ILE A 144 -13.86 -7.37 -6.87
C ILE A 144 -14.80 -8.03 -5.86
N ILE A 145 -15.70 -7.26 -5.22
CA ILE A 145 -16.65 -7.79 -4.24
C ILE A 145 -17.69 -8.67 -4.93
N ASP A 146 -18.26 -8.22 -6.05
CA ASP A 146 -19.28 -8.96 -6.80
C ASP A 146 -18.69 -10.23 -7.43
N GLY A 147 -17.45 -10.16 -7.97
CA GLY A 147 -16.72 -11.29 -8.57
C GLY A 147 -16.22 -12.34 -7.55
N LYS A 148 -16.34 -12.08 -6.25
CA LYS A 148 -15.97 -13.04 -5.19
C LYS A 148 -16.59 -14.42 -5.39
N ILE A 149 -17.80 -14.51 -5.92
CA ILE A 149 -18.53 -15.76 -6.15
C ILE A 149 -17.94 -16.63 -7.28
N ASP A 150 -17.15 -16.06 -8.18
CA ASP A 150 -16.60 -16.78 -9.33
C ASP A 150 -15.56 -17.83 -8.93
N SER A 151 -14.81 -17.59 -7.85
CA SER A 151 -13.92 -18.57 -7.24
C SER A 151 -14.63 -19.36 -6.13
N LYS A 152 -15.30 -20.45 -6.47
CA LYS A 152 -16.16 -21.22 -5.53
C LYS A 152 -15.46 -21.64 -4.25
N ALA A 153 -14.23 -22.16 -4.36
CA ALA A 153 -13.45 -22.59 -3.20
C ALA A 153 -13.09 -21.41 -2.27
N ARG A 154 -12.66 -20.29 -2.85
CA ARG A 154 -12.36 -19.08 -2.10
C ARG A 154 -13.60 -18.47 -1.48
N TYR A 155 -14.70 -18.42 -2.23
CA TYR A 155 -15.98 -17.97 -1.74
C TYR A 155 -16.47 -18.78 -0.53
N ALA A 156 -16.41 -20.14 -0.63
CA ALA A 156 -16.79 -21.01 0.47
C ALA A 156 -15.96 -20.75 1.74
N LEU A 157 -14.64 -20.56 1.59
CA LEU A 157 -13.74 -20.22 2.70
C LEU A 157 -14.11 -18.85 3.31
N ASP A 158 -14.31 -17.84 2.48
CA ASP A 158 -14.66 -16.50 2.95
C ASP A 158 -16.02 -16.53 3.68
N ARG A 159 -17.03 -17.26 3.16
CA ARG A 159 -18.33 -17.45 3.82
C ARG A 159 -18.19 -18.20 5.15
N CYS A 160 -17.36 -19.24 5.20
CA CYS A 160 -17.09 -19.96 6.44
C CYS A 160 -16.51 -19.03 7.52
N ILE A 161 -15.53 -18.18 7.15
CA ILE A 161 -14.94 -17.20 8.06
C ILE A 161 -16.01 -16.19 8.53
N GLU A 162 -16.80 -15.65 7.62
CA GLU A 162 -17.88 -14.70 7.92
C GLU A 162 -18.90 -15.27 8.93
N GLU A 163 -19.31 -16.53 8.77
CA GLU A 163 -20.26 -17.18 9.67
C GLU A 163 -19.62 -17.58 11.01
N MET A 164 -18.39 -18.12 11.02
CA MET A 164 -17.69 -18.51 12.24
C MET A 164 -17.38 -17.30 13.14
N TYR A 165 -17.05 -16.16 12.53
CA TYR A 165 -16.63 -14.95 13.24
C TYR A 165 -17.63 -13.81 13.08
N LYS A 166 -18.93 -14.13 12.98
CA LYS A 166 -20.01 -13.17 12.69
C LYS A 166 -20.06 -11.97 13.63
N ASN A 167 -19.65 -12.14 14.88
CA ASN A 167 -19.67 -11.10 15.91
C ASN A 167 -18.27 -10.57 16.24
N GLU A 168 -17.27 -10.89 15.44
CA GLU A 168 -15.88 -10.51 15.65
C GLU A 168 -15.34 -9.74 14.44
N PRO A 169 -14.37 -8.83 14.65
CA PRO A 169 -13.78 -8.07 13.55
C PRO A 169 -13.20 -8.96 12.44
N PHE A 170 -12.65 -10.13 12.80
CA PHE A 170 -12.09 -11.07 11.85
C PHE A 170 -13.13 -11.62 10.84
N GLY A 171 -14.42 -11.61 11.15
CA GLY A 171 -15.50 -11.99 10.22
C GLY A 171 -15.70 -10.99 9.07
N LEU A 172 -15.20 -9.78 9.18
CA LEU A 172 -15.37 -8.76 8.15
C LEU A 172 -14.58 -9.11 6.87
N TYR A 173 -15.19 -8.90 5.71
CA TYR A 173 -14.53 -9.09 4.42
C TYR A 173 -13.53 -7.97 4.14
N LYS A 174 -12.29 -8.30 3.78
CA LYS A 174 -11.19 -7.33 3.70
C LYS A 174 -11.38 -6.20 2.70
N PHE A 175 -12.19 -6.40 1.65
CA PHE A 175 -12.51 -5.35 0.67
C PHE A 175 -13.75 -4.53 1.05
N GLY A 176 -14.37 -4.84 2.18
CA GLY A 176 -15.58 -4.16 2.63
C GLY A 176 -16.85 -4.61 1.90
N TYR A 177 -17.77 -3.68 1.69
CA TYR A 177 -19.12 -3.99 1.25
C TYR A 177 -19.61 -2.98 0.22
N VAL A 178 -20.38 -3.46 -0.77
CA VAL A 178 -20.90 -2.65 -1.88
C VAL A 178 -21.83 -1.51 -1.41
N GLU A 179 -22.61 -1.77 -0.37
CA GLU A 179 -23.51 -0.78 0.22
C GLU A 179 -22.79 0.47 0.73
N ASP A 180 -21.56 0.30 1.27
CA ASP A 180 -20.76 1.41 1.82
C ASP A 180 -20.27 2.37 0.72
N LEU A 181 -20.07 1.86 -0.50
CA LEU A 181 -19.52 2.64 -1.61
C LEU A 181 -20.41 3.83 -1.99
N LYS A 182 -21.72 3.77 -1.71
CA LYS A 182 -22.67 4.85 -2.01
C LYS A 182 -22.38 6.12 -1.19
N ASP A 183 -21.94 5.94 0.04
CA ASP A 183 -21.72 7.02 1.00
C ASP A 183 -20.27 7.55 0.98
N ILE A 184 -19.37 6.87 0.24
CA ILE A 184 -17.96 7.29 0.09
C ILE A 184 -17.82 8.25 -1.09
N ASN A 185 -17.19 9.40 -0.84
CA ASN A 185 -16.83 10.39 -1.85
C ASN A 185 -15.40 10.91 -1.65
N GLU A 186 -14.94 11.77 -2.57
CA GLU A 186 -13.58 12.32 -2.57
C GLU A 186 -13.20 13.06 -1.28
N LYS A 187 -14.16 13.70 -0.65
CA LYS A 187 -13.94 14.52 0.57
C LYS A 187 -13.80 13.63 1.80
N ASN A 188 -14.83 12.79 2.06
CA ASN A 188 -14.83 11.96 3.27
C ASN A 188 -13.79 10.83 3.20
N LEU A 189 -13.36 10.40 2.01
CA LEU A 189 -12.27 9.46 1.84
C LEU A 189 -10.93 10.13 2.14
N TYR A 190 -10.74 11.39 1.70
CA TYR A 190 -9.52 12.15 1.99
C TYR A 190 -9.39 12.53 3.47
N GLU A 191 -10.48 12.96 4.11
CA GLU A 191 -10.51 13.21 5.55
C GLU A 191 -10.11 11.96 6.34
N TYR A 192 -10.68 10.81 5.96
CA TYR A 192 -10.32 9.53 6.59
C TYR A 192 -8.87 9.13 6.32
N TYR A 193 -8.36 9.34 5.11
CA TYR A 193 -6.95 9.09 4.79
C TYR A 193 -6.02 9.89 5.70
N LEU A 194 -6.30 11.18 5.95
CA LEU A 194 -5.51 12.01 6.86
C LEU A 194 -5.54 11.50 8.31
N GLU A 195 -6.67 10.95 8.75
CA GLU A 195 -6.79 10.30 10.06
C GLU A 195 -6.00 9.00 10.11
N LEU A 196 -6.15 8.15 9.07
CA LEU A 196 -5.45 6.88 8.96
C LEU A 196 -3.93 7.04 9.06
N ILE A 197 -3.34 7.95 8.28
CA ILE A 197 -1.89 8.19 8.28
C ILE A 197 -1.38 8.67 9.67
N LYS A 198 -2.20 9.37 10.45
CA LYS A 198 -1.82 9.82 11.79
C LYS A 198 -1.92 8.73 12.85
N THR A 199 -2.76 7.71 12.64
CA THR A 199 -3.13 6.75 13.68
C THR A 199 -2.67 5.32 13.41
N CYS A 200 -2.40 4.95 12.14
CA CYS A 200 -1.93 3.61 11.79
C CYS A 200 -0.50 3.37 12.28
N LYS A 201 -0.16 2.09 12.46
CA LYS A 201 1.23 1.66 12.58
C LYS A 201 1.84 1.55 11.20
N ILE A 202 3.09 2.00 11.05
CA ILE A 202 3.82 1.98 9.80
C ILE A 202 5.04 1.07 9.96
N ASP A 203 5.04 -0.04 9.24
CA ASP A 203 6.18 -0.94 9.17
C ASP A 203 6.80 -0.83 7.77
N ILE A 204 8.10 -0.48 7.72
CA ILE A 204 8.87 -0.33 6.49
C ILE A 204 9.84 -1.50 6.43
N TYR A 205 9.74 -2.32 5.40
CA TYR A 205 10.63 -3.46 5.15
C TYR A 205 11.52 -3.15 3.97
N ILE A 206 12.83 -3.39 4.12
CA ILE A 206 13.80 -3.32 3.03
C ILE A 206 14.57 -4.63 2.99
N SER A 207 14.46 -5.35 1.89
CA SER A 207 15.13 -6.64 1.69
C SER A 207 16.04 -6.58 0.46
N GLY A 208 17.25 -7.10 0.58
CA GLY A 208 18.25 -7.14 -0.50
C GLY A 208 19.64 -6.77 -0.03
N ILE A 209 20.44 -6.20 -0.93
CA ILE A 209 21.78 -5.65 -0.62
C ILE A 209 21.59 -4.24 -0.05
N VAL A 210 21.53 -4.16 1.28
CA VAL A 210 21.16 -2.94 2.01
C VAL A 210 22.36 -2.42 2.78
N ASP A 211 22.65 -1.11 2.67
CA ASP A 211 23.65 -0.41 3.46
C ASP A 211 23.21 -0.34 4.94
N GLU A 212 24.16 -0.41 5.87
CA GLU A 212 23.90 -0.31 7.31
C GLU A 212 23.34 1.07 7.71
N ASN A 213 23.61 2.10 6.92
CA ASN A 213 23.16 3.47 7.16
C ASN A 213 21.79 3.81 6.50
N ILE A 214 21.08 2.81 5.98
CA ILE A 214 19.79 3.03 5.28
C ILE A 214 18.77 3.78 6.14
N HIS A 215 18.85 3.66 7.46
CA HIS A 215 17.98 4.36 8.41
C HIS A 215 18.09 5.90 8.32
N ASN A 216 19.23 6.44 7.81
CA ASN A 216 19.41 7.88 7.61
C ASN A 216 18.62 8.44 6.42
N ILE A 217 18.21 7.57 5.50
CA ILE A 217 17.39 7.96 4.33
C ILE A 217 15.92 8.10 4.72
N ILE A 218 15.51 7.42 5.82
CA ILE A 218 14.10 7.35 6.25
C ILE A 218 13.76 8.41 7.33
N LYS A 219 14.77 8.98 7.99
CA LYS A 219 14.60 10.07 8.97
C LYS A 219 14.27 11.39 8.31
#